data_ea5568492c1832251a1691980e4ee429
#
_entry.id   ea5568492c1832251a1691980e4ee429
#
_cell.length_a   1.000
_cell.length_b   1.000
_cell.length_c   1.000
_cell.angle_alpha   90.00
_cell.angle_beta   90.00
_cell.angle_gamma   90.00
#
_symmetry.space_group_name_H-M   'P 1'
#
loop_
_entity.id
_entity.type
_entity.pdbx_description
1 polymer ?
#
loop_
_entity_poly.entity_id
_entity_poly.type
_entity_poly.pdbx_seq_one_letter_code
_entity_poly.pdbx_strand_id
1 'polypeptide(L)'
;MENRKINILGTEYRIETHKVSEDSYLEDNKLSGYCGEEEKLIVVADMSEEKYFTGMDEKAQEAYRKRVLRHEIMHAFLNESGLSDSSNQYSGAWAKNEEMVDWFAIQSPKIFKVYAELDILDMSVPGIPLLETGKFSTELQQAKVALENLGTGLKRLRSLYE
;
A
#
# COMPACT_ATOMS: atom_id res chain seq x y z
N MET A 1 -10.75 2.65 9.18
CA MET A 1 -9.42 3.17 8.75
C MET A 1 -9.57 4.64 8.45
N GLU A 2 -8.69 5.52 8.93
CA GLU A 2 -8.71 6.90 8.46
C GLU A 2 -8.45 6.94 6.95
N ASN A 3 -9.12 7.84 6.23
CA ASN A 3 -8.91 8.07 4.81
C ASN A 3 -7.42 8.37 4.58
N ARG A 4 -6.74 7.52 3.86
CA ARG A 4 -5.32 7.65 3.54
C ARG A 4 -5.15 8.07 2.09
N LYS A 5 -4.08 8.79 1.82
CA LYS A 5 -3.66 9.13 0.46
C LYS A 5 -2.32 8.47 0.17
N ILE A 6 -2.16 8.02 -1.06
CA ILE A 6 -0.94 7.38 -1.51
C ILE A 6 -0.61 7.81 -2.93
N ASN A 7 0.68 7.93 -3.23
CA ASN A 7 1.15 8.24 -4.57
C ASN A 7 1.47 6.97 -5.35
N ILE A 8 0.79 6.77 -6.47
CA ILE A 8 0.99 5.67 -7.40
C ILE A 8 1.55 6.25 -8.70
N LEU A 9 2.83 6.07 -8.95
CA LEU A 9 3.53 6.52 -10.18
C LEU A 9 3.34 8.01 -10.52
N GLY A 10 3.13 8.87 -9.50
CA GLY A 10 2.91 10.29 -9.68
C GLY A 10 1.47 10.75 -9.47
N THR A 11 0.50 9.84 -9.48
CA THR A 11 -0.92 10.11 -9.26
C THR A 11 -1.31 9.86 -7.82
N GLU A 12 -2.06 10.77 -7.20
CA GLU A 12 -2.57 10.61 -5.84
C GLU A 12 -3.87 9.80 -5.85
N TYR A 13 -3.88 8.68 -5.14
CA TYR A 13 -5.06 7.85 -4.86
C TYR A 13 -5.51 8.03 -3.42
N ARG A 14 -6.83 8.01 -3.21
CA ARG A 14 -7.46 7.92 -1.89
C ARG A 14 -7.74 6.47 -1.56
N ILE A 15 -7.56 6.09 -0.29
CA ILE A 15 -7.92 4.77 0.23
C ILE A 15 -9.03 4.96 1.24
N GLU A 16 -10.15 4.32 1.02
CA GLU A 16 -11.35 4.41 1.87
C GLU A 16 -11.81 3.01 2.31
N THR A 17 -12.49 2.95 3.47
CA THR A 17 -13.13 1.72 3.93
C THR A 17 -14.64 1.94 3.91
N HIS A 18 -15.35 1.11 3.17
CA HIS A 18 -16.80 1.20 3.04
C HIS A 18 -17.47 -0.03 3.64
N LYS A 19 -18.63 0.16 4.24
CA LYS A 19 -19.49 -0.97 4.57
C LYS A 19 -20.12 -1.52 3.30
N VAL A 20 -20.12 -2.84 3.18
CA VAL A 20 -20.76 -3.51 2.04
C VAL A 20 -22.25 -3.17 1.97
N SER A 21 -22.90 -3.07 3.12
CA SER A 21 -24.33 -2.70 3.22
C SER A 21 -24.66 -1.26 2.79
N GLU A 22 -23.65 -0.39 2.68
CA GLU A 22 -23.81 1.03 2.33
C GLU A 22 -23.21 1.35 0.94
N ASP A 23 -22.51 0.39 0.32
CA ASP A 23 -21.87 0.53 -1.00
C ASP A 23 -22.46 -0.49 -1.98
N SER A 24 -23.34 -0.02 -2.85
CA SER A 24 -24.03 -0.88 -3.80
C SER A 24 -23.07 -1.56 -4.79
N TYR A 25 -21.93 -0.95 -5.12
CA TYR A 25 -20.97 -1.56 -6.01
C TYR A 25 -20.29 -2.78 -5.38
N LEU A 26 -19.96 -2.70 -4.08
CA LEU A 26 -19.47 -3.85 -3.32
C LEU A 26 -20.53 -4.94 -3.19
N GLU A 27 -21.77 -4.57 -2.82
CA GLU A 27 -22.85 -5.53 -2.56
C GLU A 27 -23.28 -6.28 -3.85
N ASP A 28 -23.60 -5.55 -4.90
CA ASP A 28 -24.12 -6.09 -6.16
C ASP A 28 -23.10 -7.00 -6.87
N ASN A 29 -21.83 -6.64 -6.82
CA ASN A 29 -20.74 -7.38 -7.46
C ASN A 29 -20.07 -8.39 -6.51
N LYS A 30 -20.47 -8.49 -5.25
CA LYS A 30 -19.90 -9.38 -4.22
C LYS A 30 -18.38 -9.20 -4.07
N LEU A 31 -17.95 -7.96 -4.07
CA LEU A 31 -16.55 -7.59 -3.96
C LEU A 31 -16.15 -7.33 -2.51
N SER A 32 -14.88 -7.54 -2.21
CA SER A 32 -14.26 -7.16 -0.94
C SER A 32 -13.41 -5.87 -1.05
N GLY A 33 -13.29 -5.34 -2.25
CA GLY A 33 -12.62 -4.08 -2.58
C GLY A 33 -12.75 -3.78 -4.06
N TYR A 34 -12.38 -2.57 -4.44
CA TYR A 34 -12.26 -2.18 -5.84
C TYR A 34 -11.31 -0.97 -6.00
N CYS A 35 -10.77 -0.83 -7.21
CA CYS A 35 -9.99 0.32 -7.62
C CYS A 35 -10.77 1.09 -8.70
N GLY A 36 -11.26 2.28 -8.37
CA GLY A 36 -11.87 3.22 -9.31
C GLY A 36 -10.77 3.99 -10.03
N GLU A 37 -10.59 3.71 -11.32
CA GLU A 37 -9.53 4.31 -12.12
C GLU A 37 -9.75 5.81 -12.31
N GLU A 38 -10.94 6.22 -12.70
CA GLU A 38 -11.26 7.63 -12.97
C GLU A 38 -11.31 8.48 -11.68
N GLU A 39 -11.84 7.90 -10.59
CA GLU A 39 -11.98 8.56 -9.30
C GLU A 39 -10.67 8.62 -8.51
N LYS A 40 -9.64 7.87 -8.94
CA LYS A 40 -8.39 7.67 -8.22
C LYS A 40 -8.65 7.23 -6.77
N LEU A 41 -9.54 6.23 -6.65
CA LEU A 41 -10.08 5.74 -5.41
C LEU A 41 -9.86 4.24 -5.26
N ILE A 42 -9.31 3.84 -4.12
CA ILE A 42 -9.21 2.45 -3.70
C ILE A 42 -10.17 2.25 -2.52
N VAL A 43 -11.11 1.34 -2.67
CA VAL A 43 -12.06 0.98 -1.61
C VAL A 43 -11.76 -0.42 -1.12
N VAL A 44 -11.78 -0.60 0.21
CA VAL A 44 -11.71 -1.90 0.88
C VAL A 44 -12.94 -2.03 1.75
N ALA A 45 -13.63 -3.17 1.67
CA ALA A 45 -14.81 -3.44 2.49
C ALA A 45 -14.48 -3.45 3.99
N ASP A 46 -15.40 -3.00 4.81
CA ASP A 46 -15.34 -3.16 6.26
C ASP A 46 -15.56 -4.63 6.62
N MET A 47 -14.47 -5.32 6.99
CA MET A 47 -14.50 -6.75 7.32
C MET A 47 -15.21 -7.05 8.65
N SER A 48 -15.61 -6.03 9.43
CA SER A 48 -16.37 -6.20 10.66
C SER A 48 -17.85 -6.50 10.42
N GLU A 49 -18.36 -6.36 9.20
CA GLU A 49 -19.74 -6.71 8.86
C GLU A 49 -19.92 -8.24 8.80
N GLU A 50 -20.32 -8.85 9.90
CA GLU A 50 -20.46 -10.31 10.08
C GLU A 50 -21.33 -10.97 9.00
N LYS A 51 -22.33 -10.26 8.48
CA LYS A 51 -23.20 -10.74 7.39
C LYS A 51 -22.41 -11.16 6.14
N TYR A 52 -21.32 -10.46 5.83
CA TYR A 52 -20.52 -10.66 4.62
C TYR A 52 -19.22 -11.43 4.88
N PHE A 53 -18.71 -11.35 6.13
CA PHE A 53 -17.41 -11.92 6.51
C PHE A 53 -17.55 -12.92 7.67
N THR A 54 -18.59 -13.76 7.61
CA THR A 54 -18.94 -14.75 8.65
C THR A 54 -17.78 -15.68 8.97
N GLY A 55 -17.53 -15.91 10.26
CA GLY A 55 -16.57 -16.88 10.76
C GLY A 55 -15.11 -16.42 10.73
N MET A 56 -14.85 -15.16 10.43
CA MET A 56 -13.50 -14.57 10.52
C MET A 56 -13.28 -13.94 11.91
N ASP A 57 -12.24 -14.35 12.60
CA ASP A 57 -11.73 -13.62 13.76
C ASP A 57 -11.01 -12.33 13.34
N GLU A 58 -10.71 -11.44 14.28
CA GLU A 58 -10.05 -10.16 14.02
C GLU A 58 -8.73 -10.31 13.26
N LYS A 59 -7.94 -11.35 13.57
CA LYS A 59 -6.68 -11.63 12.90
C LYS A 59 -6.88 -12.03 11.45
N ALA A 60 -7.87 -12.87 11.19
CA ALA A 60 -8.23 -13.29 9.84
C ALA A 60 -8.80 -12.12 9.03
N GLN A 61 -9.65 -11.29 9.64
CA GLN A 61 -10.18 -10.07 9.02
C GLN A 61 -9.05 -9.11 8.62
N GLU A 62 -8.09 -8.86 9.51
CA GLU A 62 -6.96 -7.98 9.21
C GLU A 62 -6.04 -8.53 8.11
N ALA A 63 -5.74 -9.83 8.15
CA ALA A 63 -4.95 -10.50 7.11
C ALA A 63 -5.65 -10.43 5.75
N TYR A 64 -6.96 -10.64 5.72
CA TYR A 64 -7.77 -10.57 4.51
C TYR A 64 -7.84 -9.14 3.97
N ARG A 65 -8.10 -8.17 4.84
CA ARG A 65 -8.11 -6.75 4.51
C ARG A 65 -6.79 -6.30 3.86
N LYS A 66 -5.65 -6.67 4.44
CA LYS A 66 -4.32 -6.38 3.88
C LYS A 66 -4.14 -7.01 2.49
N ARG A 67 -4.63 -8.24 2.31
CA ARG A 67 -4.58 -8.91 1.01
C ARG A 67 -5.41 -8.18 -0.04
N VAL A 68 -6.65 -7.79 0.30
CA VAL A 68 -7.53 -7.03 -0.60
C VAL A 68 -6.88 -5.70 -0.96
N LEU A 69 -6.38 -4.95 0.02
CA LEU A 69 -5.74 -3.66 -0.25
C LEU A 69 -4.52 -3.80 -1.18
N ARG A 70 -3.67 -4.83 -1.00
CA ARG A 70 -2.57 -5.09 -1.93
C ARG A 70 -3.07 -5.38 -3.35
N HIS A 71 -4.18 -6.10 -3.48
CA HIS A 71 -4.80 -6.41 -4.78
C HIS A 71 -5.25 -5.13 -5.49
N GLU A 72 -5.97 -4.24 -4.79
CA GLU A 72 -6.46 -2.99 -5.38
C GLU A 72 -5.33 -2.01 -5.71
N ILE A 73 -4.28 -1.97 -4.91
CA ILE A 73 -3.07 -1.19 -5.23
C ILE A 73 -2.40 -1.71 -6.52
N MET A 74 -2.40 -3.01 -6.76
CA MET A 74 -1.88 -3.56 -8.02
C MET A 74 -2.69 -3.08 -9.21
N HIS A 75 -4.03 -3.04 -9.11
CA HIS A 75 -4.87 -2.45 -10.15
C HIS A 75 -4.49 -0.98 -10.41
N ALA A 76 -4.29 -0.17 -9.36
CA ALA A 76 -3.86 1.21 -9.50
C ALA A 76 -2.50 1.33 -10.22
N PHE A 77 -1.52 0.49 -9.91
CA PHE A 77 -0.24 0.46 -10.62
C PHE A 77 -0.39 0.06 -12.09
N LEU A 78 -1.25 -0.91 -12.40
CA LEU A 78 -1.50 -1.34 -13.78
C LEU A 78 -2.19 -0.24 -14.59
N ASN A 79 -3.16 0.46 -13.98
CA ASN A 79 -3.85 1.59 -14.59
C ASN A 79 -2.88 2.75 -14.90
N GLU A 80 -2.12 3.21 -13.90
CA GLU A 80 -1.19 4.33 -14.06
C GLU A 80 0.01 4.01 -14.96
N SER A 81 0.32 2.74 -15.19
CA SER A 81 1.36 2.33 -16.14
C SER A 81 0.83 2.15 -17.57
N GLY A 82 -0.48 2.34 -17.81
CA GLY A 82 -1.12 2.16 -19.11
C GLY A 82 -1.27 0.70 -19.56
N LEU A 83 -0.98 -0.27 -18.68
CA LEU A 83 -1.13 -1.69 -19.01
C LEU A 83 -2.59 -2.14 -19.01
N SER A 84 -3.46 -1.47 -18.25
CA SER A 84 -4.88 -1.78 -18.25
C SER A 84 -5.49 -1.61 -19.64
N ASP A 85 -5.20 -0.49 -20.30
CA ASP A 85 -5.74 -0.15 -21.62
C ASP A 85 -5.07 -0.90 -22.77
N SER A 86 -3.81 -1.27 -22.60
CA SER A 86 -3.00 -1.89 -23.66
C SER A 86 -2.87 -3.40 -23.53
N SER A 87 -3.50 -4.02 -22.53
CA SER A 87 -3.44 -5.45 -22.33
C SER A 87 -4.23 -6.21 -23.41
N ASN A 88 -3.49 -6.94 -24.26
CA ASN A 88 -4.08 -7.83 -25.24
C ASN A 88 -4.25 -9.24 -24.66
N GLN A 89 -5.19 -10.02 -25.22
CA GLN A 89 -5.33 -11.41 -24.84
C GLN A 89 -4.04 -12.18 -25.14
N TYR A 90 -3.37 -12.62 -24.12
CA TYR A 90 -2.20 -13.48 -24.24
C TYR A 90 -2.63 -14.93 -24.37
N SER A 91 -2.33 -15.56 -25.51
CA SER A 91 -2.75 -16.94 -25.84
C SER A 91 -1.85 -18.05 -25.25
N GLY A 92 -0.75 -17.67 -24.60
CA GLY A 92 0.20 -18.60 -23.99
C GLY A 92 -0.01 -18.80 -22.48
N ALA A 93 0.90 -19.51 -21.83
CA ALA A 93 0.94 -19.57 -20.37
C ALA A 93 1.33 -18.18 -19.81
N TRP A 94 0.44 -17.54 -19.08
CA TRP A 94 0.64 -16.17 -18.58
C TRP A 94 1.96 -16.00 -17.79
N ALA A 95 2.39 -17.04 -17.08
CA ALA A 95 3.67 -17.05 -16.33
C ALA A 95 4.92 -16.96 -17.23
N LYS A 96 4.75 -17.08 -18.54
CA LYS A 96 5.81 -16.92 -19.58
C LYS A 96 5.64 -15.63 -20.38
N ASN A 97 4.75 -14.73 -19.95
CA ASN A 97 4.60 -13.44 -20.57
C ASN A 97 5.76 -12.53 -20.15
N GLU A 98 6.71 -12.31 -21.02
CA GLU A 98 7.92 -11.50 -20.77
C GLU A 98 7.58 -10.05 -20.45
N GLU A 99 6.55 -9.47 -21.07
CA GLU A 99 6.11 -8.09 -20.76
C GLU A 99 5.65 -7.97 -19.29
N MET A 100 4.92 -8.97 -18.78
CA MET A 100 4.49 -8.98 -17.39
C MET A 100 5.66 -9.21 -16.44
N VAL A 101 6.61 -10.06 -16.81
CA VAL A 101 7.82 -10.32 -16.02
C VAL A 101 8.68 -9.06 -15.93
N ASP A 102 8.93 -8.40 -17.05
CA ASP A 102 9.71 -7.16 -17.11
C ASP A 102 9.00 -6.02 -16.36
N TRP A 103 7.68 -5.88 -16.55
CA TRP A 103 6.90 -4.89 -15.84
C TRP A 103 7.02 -5.08 -14.32
N PHE A 104 6.84 -6.31 -13.84
CA PHE A 104 6.95 -6.60 -12.40
C PHE A 104 8.37 -6.34 -11.89
N ALA A 105 9.40 -6.74 -12.64
CA ALA A 105 10.80 -6.51 -12.27
C ALA A 105 11.11 -5.00 -12.11
N ILE A 106 10.57 -4.17 -12.99
CA ILE A 106 10.75 -2.71 -12.97
C ILE A 106 9.92 -2.05 -11.87
N GLN A 107 8.67 -2.47 -11.65
CA GLN A 107 7.75 -1.79 -10.75
C GLN A 107 7.80 -2.32 -9.31
N SER A 108 8.26 -3.55 -9.07
CA SER A 108 8.23 -4.16 -7.73
C SER A 108 8.90 -3.31 -6.63
N PRO A 109 10.03 -2.61 -6.84
CA PRO A 109 10.59 -1.76 -5.80
C PRO A 109 9.65 -0.61 -5.38
N LYS A 110 8.89 -0.06 -6.33
CA LYS A 110 7.91 1.01 -6.07
C LYS A 110 6.67 0.45 -5.36
N ILE A 111 6.19 -0.71 -5.80
CA ILE A 111 5.08 -1.44 -5.19
C ILE A 111 5.40 -1.77 -3.72
N PHE A 112 6.57 -2.35 -3.47
CA PHE A 112 6.99 -2.69 -2.11
C PHE A 112 7.18 -1.46 -1.21
N LYS A 113 7.63 -0.33 -1.77
CA LYS A 113 7.68 0.93 -1.03
C LYS A 113 6.28 1.35 -0.56
N VAL A 114 5.29 1.33 -1.46
CA VAL A 114 3.89 1.64 -1.15
C VAL A 114 3.33 0.67 -0.09
N TYR A 115 3.60 -0.61 -0.22
CA TYR A 115 3.17 -1.60 0.76
C TYR A 115 3.78 -1.39 2.15
N ALA A 116 5.06 -0.97 2.21
CA ALA A 116 5.73 -0.63 3.46
C ALA A 116 5.14 0.64 4.10
N GLU A 117 4.86 1.68 3.31
CA GLU A 117 4.24 2.93 3.78
C GLU A 117 2.85 2.68 4.38
N LEU A 118 2.12 1.69 3.88
CA LEU A 118 0.78 1.32 4.36
C LEU A 118 0.77 0.26 5.46
N ASP A 119 1.92 -0.28 5.83
CA ASP A 119 2.04 -1.40 6.78
C ASP A 119 1.22 -2.64 6.39
N ILE A 120 1.21 -2.97 5.09
CA ILE A 120 0.49 -4.11 4.52
C ILE A 120 1.41 -5.21 3.98
N LEU A 121 2.73 -5.06 4.13
CA LEU A 121 3.67 -6.17 3.93
C LEU A 121 3.46 -7.19 5.04
N ASP A 122 3.16 -8.43 4.64
CA ASP A 122 3.17 -9.55 5.59
C ASP A 122 4.60 -10.10 5.67
N MET A 123 5.33 -9.64 6.68
CA MET A 123 6.72 -10.04 6.92
C MET A 123 6.82 -11.34 7.74
N SER A 124 5.70 -12.02 8.01
CA SER A 124 5.67 -13.27 8.78
C SER A 124 6.17 -14.50 7.99
N VAL A 125 6.83 -14.29 6.86
CA VAL A 125 7.40 -15.36 6.06
C VAL A 125 8.59 -15.98 6.81
N PRO A 126 8.57 -17.28 7.15
CA PRO A 126 9.67 -17.93 7.86
C PRO A 126 10.99 -17.79 7.08
N GLY A 127 12.04 -17.33 7.75
CA GLY A 127 13.38 -17.20 7.18
C GLY A 127 13.73 -15.83 6.59
N ILE A 128 12.81 -14.90 6.53
CA ILE A 128 13.14 -13.48 6.29
C ILE A 128 13.32 -12.83 7.66
N PRO A 129 14.51 -12.27 7.99
CA PRO A 129 14.66 -11.50 9.21
C PRO A 129 13.64 -10.38 9.21
N LEU A 130 12.80 -10.31 10.23
CA LEU A 130 11.96 -9.15 10.48
C LEU A 130 12.90 -7.94 10.55
N LEU A 131 12.96 -7.16 9.47
CA LEU A 131 13.36 -5.78 9.59
C LEU A 131 12.27 -5.15 10.45
N GLU A 132 12.55 -4.99 11.74
CA GLU A 132 11.68 -4.28 12.66
C GLU A 132 11.58 -2.84 12.16
N THR A 133 10.68 -2.62 11.20
CA THR A 133 10.45 -1.31 10.57
C THR A 133 10.12 -0.25 11.61
N GLY A 134 9.52 -0.64 12.73
CA GLY A 134 9.30 0.23 13.87
C GLY A 134 10.58 0.71 14.55
N LYS A 135 11.61 -0.14 14.72
CA LYS A 135 12.89 0.28 15.33
C LYS A 135 13.69 1.18 14.39
N PHE A 136 13.74 0.83 13.10
CA PHE A 136 14.47 1.63 12.11
C PHE A 136 13.86 3.03 11.94
N SER A 137 12.54 3.13 11.97
CA SER A 137 11.81 4.41 11.97
C SER A 137 12.13 5.23 13.23
N THR A 138 12.17 4.60 14.41
CA THR A 138 12.47 5.28 15.66
C THR A 138 13.92 5.72 15.74
N GLU A 139 14.87 4.88 15.32
CA GLU A 139 16.29 5.21 15.27
C GLU A 139 16.60 6.32 14.25
N LEU A 140 15.96 6.30 13.09
CA LEU A 140 16.08 7.34 12.08
C LEU A 140 15.51 8.68 12.59
N GLN A 141 14.38 8.65 13.28
CA GLN A 141 13.78 9.83 13.90
C GLN A 141 14.67 10.37 15.02
N GLN A 142 15.25 9.53 15.84
CA GLN A 142 16.20 9.93 16.89
C GLN A 142 17.49 10.53 16.30
N ALA A 143 18.03 9.94 15.23
CA ALA A 143 19.19 10.47 14.52
C ALA A 143 18.89 11.84 13.88
N LYS A 144 17.69 12.04 13.32
CA LYS A 144 17.25 13.31 12.76
C LYS A 144 17.18 14.40 13.83
N VAL A 145 16.57 14.11 14.97
CA VAL A 145 16.51 15.05 16.12
C VAL A 145 17.91 15.38 16.66
N ALA A 146 18.80 14.41 16.74
CA ALA A 146 20.19 14.63 17.18
C ALA A 146 20.95 15.55 16.21
N LEU A 147 20.78 15.39 14.90
CA LEU A 147 21.38 16.25 13.86
C LEU A 147 20.84 17.68 13.92
N GLU A 148 19.54 17.87 14.14
CA GLU A 148 18.93 19.19 14.30
C GLU A 148 19.46 19.92 15.54
N ASN A 149 19.62 19.20 16.65
CA ASN A 149 20.21 19.74 17.90
C ASN A 149 21.68 20.14 17.72
N LEU A 150 22.48 19.33 17.02
CA LEU A 150 23.86 19.65 16.67
C LEU A 150 23.95 20.91 15.79
N GLY A 151 23.09 21.03 14.79
CA GLY A 151 23.03 22.22 13.93
C GLY A 151 22.68 23.50 14.71
N THR A 152 21.79 23.38 15.69
CA THR A 152 21.42 24.50 16.57
C THR A 152 22.57 24.89 17.52
N GLY A 153 23.28 23.89 18.04
CA GLY A 153 24.48 24.11 18.89
C GLY A 153 25.60 24.81 18.13
N LEU A 154 25.88 24.41 16.90
CA LEU A 154 26.87 25.02 16.01
C LEU A 154 26.54 26.48 15.68
N LYS A 155 25.26 26.79 15.43
CA LYS A 155 24.80 28.18 15.20
C LYS A 155 25.02 29.06 16.44
N ARG A 156 24.76 28.53 17.65
CA ARG A 156 25.02 29.24 18.92
C ARG A 156 26.51 29.50 19.16
N LEU A 157 27.37 28.51 18.90
CA LEU A 157 28.81 28.67 19.02
C LEU A 157 29.34 29.76 18.06
N ARG A 158 28.86 29.74 16.80
CA ARG A 158 29.25 30.76 15.82
C ARG A 158 28.91 32.20 16.26
N SER A 159 27.75 32.39 16.89
CA SER A 159 27.31 33.70 17.39
C SER A 159 28.07 34.19 18.62
N LEU A 160 28.93 33.37 19.23
CA LEU A 160 29.79 33.77 20.34
C LEU A 160 31.18 34.24 19.88
N TYR A 161 31.52 34.01 18.61
CA TYR A 161 32.85 34.38 18.04
C TYR A 161 32.74 35.47 16.97
N GLU A 162 31.53 35.96 16.69
CA GLU A 162 31.25 37.20 15.95
C GLU A 162 30.97 38.37 16.91
#